data_dde2137fe6e7b99288b826eafc94f94d
#
_entry.id   dde2137fe6e7b99288b826eafc94f94d
#
_cell.length_a   1.000
_cell.length_b   1.000
_cell.length_c   1.000
_cell.angle_alpha   90.00
_cell.angle_beta   90.00
_cell.angle_gamma   90.00
#
_symmetry.space_group_name_H-M   'P 1'
#
loop_
_entity.id
_entity.type
_entity.pdbx_description
1 polymer ?
#
loop_
_entity_poly.entity_id
_entity_poly.type
_entity_poly.pdbx_seq_one_letter_code
_entity_poly.pdbx_strand_id
1 'polypeptide(L)'
;MTNIIPIIAKKYNRKGDTSGSLKSLVSDLNCIDNVDDSLLFLSSIPRETKYTLDEVFDIITSDDIYIKIFGNVLTFLNMDLDYHRLLLNAIKSESYKIISIINESIPTPDLFLAKNNYECLSVALDKPFVIFDKILGMVVSQLLHTASSKEERIFGIFMTICIINREINKLASLCTGYLAITRDEVLVKDLMNESAMVAFQYMSTEDINNVVSDINSRTVLSRYLSNM
;
A
#
# COMPACT_ATOMS: atom_id res chain seq x y z
N MET A 1 6.41 34.87 22.13
CA MET A 1 6.88 33.89 21.14
C MET A 1 7.01 34.62 19.82
N THR A 2 8.19 34.71 19.27
CA THR A 2 8.43 35.38 17.98
C THR A 2 7.83 34.47 16.92
N ASN A 3 6.90 35.00 16.14
CA ASN A 3 6.22 34.24 15.10
C ASN A 3 7.25 33.82 14.03
N ILE A 4 7.70 32.56 14.07
CA ILE A 4 8.76 32.01 13.22
C ILE A 4 8.27 31.87 11.77
N ILE A 5 6.95 31.72 11.59
CA ILE A 5 6.29 31.49 10.30
C ILE A 5 6.68 32.51 9.21
N PRO A 6 6.66 33.84 9.45
CA PRO A 6 7.05 34.82 8.44
C PRO A 6 8.52 34.76 8.04
N ILE A 7 9.39 34.28 8.94
CA ILE A 7 10.83 34.16 8.68
C ILE A 7 11.10 32.97 7.77
N ILE A 8 10.46 31.84 8.07
CA ILE A 8 10.58 30.60 7.28
C ILE A 8 9.90 30.76 5.92
N ALA A 9 8.71 31.38 5.85
CA ALA A 9 8.00 31.63 4.61
C ALA A 9 8.80 32.51 3.63
N LYS A 10 9.60 33.46 4.12
CA LYS A 10 10.49 34.29 3.28
C LYS A 10 11.57 33.47 2.57
N LYS A 11 12.01 32.36 3.12
CA LYS A 11 13.01 31.45 2.54
C LYS A 11 12.50 30.83 1.23
N TYR A 12 11.20 30.54 1.18
CA TYR A 12 10.55 29.89 0.03
C TYR A 12 9.88 30.87 -0.94
N ASN A 13 9.73 32.15 -0.56
CA ASN A 13 9.11 33.21 -1.37
C ASN A 13 10.08 33.95 -2.29
N ARG A 14 11.35 33.59 -2.36
CA ARG A 14 12.33 34.25 -3.23
C ARG A 14 12.11 33.80 -4.68
N LYS A 15 11.59 34.69 -5.51
CA LYS A 15 11.54 34.48 -6.97
C LYS A 15 12.93 34.12 -7.48
N GLY A 16 13.08 32.91 -8.00
CA GLY A 16 14.27 32.44 -8.69
C GLY A 16 15.22 31.55 -7.89
N ASP A 17 14.98 31.31 -6.62
CA ASP A 17 15.79 30.37 -5.83
C ASP A 17 14.94 29.12 -5.50
N THR A 18 15.05 28.12 -6.38
CA THR A 18 14.41 26.81 -6.22
C THR A 18 15.18 25.90 -5.27
N SER A 19 16.13 26.44 -4.53
CA SER A 19 17.07 25.68 -3.69
C SER A 19 16.55 25.22 -2.34
N GLY A 20 15.28 25.48 -2.02
CA GLY A 20 14.65 24.83 -0.86
C GLY A 20 14.34 23.38 -1.18
N SER A 21 15.27 22.46 -0.93
CA SER A 21 14.99 21.03 -1.07
C SER A 21 13.76 20.65 -0.23
N LEU A 22 12.99 19.67 -0.68
CA LEU A 22 11.85 19.15 0.09
C LEU A 22 12.28 18.77 1.52
N LYS A 23 13.52 18.28 1.70
CA LYS A 23 14.15 18.00 2.99
C LYS A 23 14.22 19.25 3.89
N SER A 24 14.59 20.40 3.31
CA SER A 24 14.61 21.67 4.02
C SER A 24 13.20 22.11 4.43
N LEU A 25 12.22 21.94 3.56
CA LEU A 25 10.82 22.24 3.84
C LEU A 25 10.27 21.40 4.99
N VAL A 26 10.52 20.10 4.97
CA VAL A 26 10.08 19.18 6.04
C VAL A 26 10.80 19.50 7.35
N SER A 27 12.11 19.83 7.31
CA SER A 27 12.85 20.25 8.49
C SER A 27 12.27 21.53 9.10
N ASP A 28 11.92 22.50 8.27
CA ASP A 28 11.33 23.76 8.74
C ASP A 28 9.90 23.55 9.29
N LEU A 29 9.12 22.62 8.70
CA LEU A 29 7.80 22.23 9.22
C LEU A 29 7.90 21.54 10.57
N ASN A 30 8.93 20.72 10.79
CA ASN A 30 9.17 20.05 12.08
C ASN A 30 9.49 21.03 13.21
N CYS A 31 9.85 22.28 12.90
CA CYS A 31 10.05 23.35 13.88
C CYS A 31 8.74 24.05 14.27
N ILE A 32 7.61 23.68 13.69
CA ILE A 32 6.30 24.28 13.95
C ILE A 32 5.48 23.32 14.81
N ASP A 33 5.24 23.70 16.06
CA ASP A 33 4.57 22.83 17.05
C ASP A 33 3.05 22.70 16.85
N ASN A 34 2.46 23.52 15.99
CA ASN A 34 1.00 23.56 15.78
C ASN A 34 0.63 23.21 14.35
N VAL A 35 -0.36 22.31 14.19
CA VAL A 35 -0.85 21.84 12.89
C VAL A 35 -1.45 22.99 12.05
N ASP A 36 -2.21 23.89 12.67
CA ASP A 36 -2.82 25.02 11.97
C ASP A 36 -1.76 26.00 11.44
N ASP A 37 -0.72 26.24 12.22
CA ASP A 37 0.43 27.06 11.80
C ASP A 37 1.22 26.38 10.68
N SER A 38 1.34 25.05 10.70
CA SER A 38 1.96 24.27 9.61
C SER A 38 1.16 24.37 8.31
N LEU A 39 -0.17 24.30 8.39
CA LEU A 39 -1.05 24.48 7.23
C LEU A 39 -0.99 25.91 6.68
N LEU A 40 -0.95 26.90 7.57
CA LEU A 40 -0.79 28.31 7.18
C LEU A 40 0.57 28.53 6.48
N PHE A 41 1.64 27.95 7.01
CA PHE A 41 2.96 27.99 6.39
C PHE A 41 2.96 27.35 5.00
N LEU A 42 2.43 26.14 4.86
CA LEU A 42 2.31 25.46 3.57
C LEU A 42 1.51 26.28 2.57
N SER A 43 0.42 26.94 3.01
CA SER A 43 -0.40 27.80 2.15
C SER A 43 0.33 29.04 1.65
N SER A 44 1.41 29.44 2.32
CA SER A 44 2.25 30.58 1.95
C SER A 44 3.35 30.23 0.93
N ILE A 45 3.57 28.95 0.64
CA ILE A 45 4.58 28.51 -0.32
C ILE A 45 4.03 28.63 -1.74
N PRO A 46 4.82 29.17 -2.70
CA PRO A 46 4.41 29.23 -4.08
C PRO A 46 4.14 27.82 -4.67
N ARG A 47 2.97 27.63 -5.29
CA ARG A 47 2.56 26.34 -5.90
C ARG A 47 3.40 25.92 -7.12
N GLU A 48 4.32 26.76 -7.55
CA GLU A 48 5.20 26.53 -8.70
C GLU A 48 6.46 25.73 -8.35
N THR A 49 6.69 25.44 -7.06
CA THR A 49 7.85 24.67 -6.61
C THR A 49 7.63 23.20 -6.95
N LYS A 50 8.39 22.67 -7.91
CA LYS A 50 8.34 21.26 -8.30
C LYS A 50 9.38 20.47 -7.53
N TYR A 51 8.95 19.44 -6.81
CA TYR A 51 9.83 18.47 -6.16
C TYR A 51 9.90 17.19 -7.00
N THR A 52 11.05 16.53 -6.99
CA THR A 52 11.25 15.27 -7.69
C THR A 52 10.80 14.09 -6.83
N LEU A 53 10.49 12.96 -7.46
CA LEU A 53 10.15 11.73 -6.77
C LEU A 53 11.32 11.26 -5.87
N ASP A 54 12.56 11.46 -6.32
CA ASP A 54 13.77 11.07 -5.58
C ASP A 54 13.93 11.92 -4.31
N GLU A 55 13.64 13.22 -4.36
CA GLU A 55 13.63 14.08 -3.16
C GLU A 55 12.57 13.64 -2.14
N VAL A 56 11.39 13.23 -2.63
CA VAL A 56 10.33 12.66 -1.77
C VAL A 56 10.81 11.36 -1.14
N PHE A 57 11.49 10.50 -1.89
CA PHE A 57 12.07 9.26 -1.40
C PHE A 57 13.12 9.47 -0.32
N ASP A 58 14.07 10.36 -0.56
CA ASP A 58 15.16 10.66 0.38
C ASP A 58 14.64 11.11 1.75
N ILE A 59 13.50 11.81 1.75
CA ILE A 59 12.87 12.27 3.00
C ILE A 59 12.14 11.14 3.68
N ILE A 60 11.40 10.35 2.93
CA ILE A 60 10.57 9.26 3.46
C ILE A 60 11.43 8.17 4.11
N THR A 61 12.65 7.98 3.65
CA THR A 61 13.60 7.03 4.25
C THR A 61 14.24 7.55 5.55
N SER A 62 14.12 8.85 5.88
CA SER A 62 14.62 9.38 7.14
C SER A 62 13.65 9.10 8.29
N ASP A 63 14.18 8.58 9.42
CA ASP A 63 13.36 8.14 10.57
C ASP A 63 12.63 9.27 11.32
N ASP A 64 12.95 10.54 11.03
CA ASP A 64 12.50 11.71 11.78
C ASP A 64 11.20 12.35 11.27
N ILE A 65 10.47 11.71 10.33
CA ILE A 65 9.31 12.33 9.72
C ILE A 65 8.03 12.05 10.51
N TYR A 66 7.42 13.12 11.01
CA TYR A 66 6.07 13.10 11.53
C TYR A 66 5.07 12.76 10.40
N ILE A 67 4.52 11.56 10.44
CA ILE A 67 3.60 10.98 9.44
C ILE A 67 2.48 11.96 9.04
N LYS A 68 1.87 12.64 10.00
CA LYS A 68 0.78 13.59 9.75
C LYS A 68 1.19 14.82 8.94
N ILE A 69 2.37 15.38 9.22
CA ILE A 69 2.86 16.58 8.53
C ILE A 69 3.18 16.23 7.08
N PHE A 70 3.79 15.07 6.84
CA PHE A 70 4.18 14.66 5.49
C PHE A 70 2.97 14.36 4.60
N GLY A 71 1.93 13.71 5.12
CA GLY A 71 0.67 13.50 4.40
C GLY A 71 0.05 14.83 3.95
N ASN A 72 0.03 15.84 4.83
CA ASN A 72 -0.45 17.18 4.49
C ASN A 72 0.44 17.87 3.43
N VAL A 73 1.77 17.68 3.50
CA VAL A 73 2.71 18.23 2.49
C VAL A 73 2.43 17.62 1.11
N LEU A 74 2.29 16.30 1.02
CA LEU A 74 1.98 15.63 -0.25
C LEU A 74 0.65 16.10 -0.84
N THR A 75 -0.38 16.21 -0.01
CA THR A 75 -1.71 16.70 -0.43
C THR A 75 -1.66 18.16 -0.85
N PHE A 76 -0.94 19.00 -0.09
CA PHE A 76 -0.85 20.43 -0.33
C PHE A 76 -0.07 20.77 -1.60
N LEU A 77 1.04 20.10 -1.84
CA LEU A 77 1.91 20.38 -2.99
C LEU A 77 1.27 19.99 -4.32
N ASN A 78 0.10 19.30 -4.29
CA ASN A 78 -0.62 18.84 -5.48
C ASN A 78 0.36 18.29 -6.54
N MET A 79 1.36 17.56 -6.05
CA MET A 79 2.40 16.98 -6.89
C MET A 79 1.75 15.94 -7.77
N ASP A 80 2.06 15.99 -9.06
CA ASP A 80 1.73 14.92 -10.01
C ASP A 80 2.64 13.71 -9.71
N LEU A 81 2.44 13.14 -8.50
CA LEU A 81 3.22 12.01 -8.01
C LEU A 81 2.63 10.74 -8.61
N ASP A 82 3.48 9.94 -9.22
CA ASP A 82 3.13 8.56 -9.54
C ASP A 82 3.06 7.74 -8.24
N TYR A 83 1.90 7.82 -7.55
CA TYR A 83 1.64 7.09 -6.30
C TYR A 83 1.83 5.58 -6.45
N HIS A 84 1.58 5.03 -7.64
CA HIS A 84 1.84 3.63 -7.90
C HIS A 84 3.32 3.31 -7.78
N ARG A 85 4.19 4.11 -8.41
CA ARG A 85 5.64 3.94 -8.33
C ARG A 85 6.17 4.17 -6.92
N LEU A 86 5.62 5.17 -6.22
CA LEU A 86 5.97 5.46 -4.83
C LEU A 86 5.63 4.28 -3.92
N LEU A 87 4.41 3.75 -4.03
CA LEU A 87 3.97 2.60 -3.25
C LEU A 87 4.80 1.35 -3.59
N LEU A 88 5.05 1.09 -4.87
CA LEU A 88 5.85 -0.04 -5.32
C LEU A 88 7.27 -0.02 -4.72
N ASN A 89 7.90 1.14 -4.68
CA ASN A 89 9.22 1.30 -4.07
C ASN A 89 9.16 1.13 -2.54
N ALA A 90 8.12 1.64 -1.88
CA ALA A 90 7.91 1.45 -0.45
C ALA A 90 7.73 -0.04 -0.09
N ILE A 91 7.02 -0.81 -0.92
CA ILE A 91 6.89 -2.26 -0.76
C ILE A 91 8.24 -2.96 -0.96
N LYS A 92 8.98 -2.61 -2.01
CA LYS A 92 10.31 -3.17 -2.29
C LYS A 92 11.30 -2.93 -1.16
N SER A 93 11.29 -1.74 -0.56
CA SER A 93 12.12 -1.37 0.59
C SER A 93 11.57 -1.82 1.94
N GLU A 94 10.43 -2.52 1.95
CA GLU A 94 9.76 -3.02 3.16
C GLU A 94 9.43 -1.92 4.19
N SER A 95 9.20 -0.70 3.73
CA SER A 95 8.89 0.43 4.59
C SER A 95 7.40 0.50 4.91
N TYR A 96 6.98 -0.19 5.99
CA TYR A 96 5.59 -0.16 6.47
C TYR A 96 5.11 1.27 6.78
N LYS A 97 6.00 2.10 7.33
CA LYS A 97 5.71 3.50 7.67
C LYS A 97 5.29 4.30 6.43
N ILE A 98 6.04 4.15 5.32
CA ILE A 98 5.73 4.85 4.07
C ILE A 98 4.41 4.35 3.46
N ILE A 99 4.19 3.04 3.47
CA ILE A 99 2.94 2.44 2.99
C ILE A 99 1.75 3.02 3.76
N SER A 100 1.87 3.17 5.07
CA SER A 100 0.82 3.77 5.91
C SER A 100 0.58 5.23 5.58
N ILE A 101 1.64 6.03 5.39
CA ILE A 101 1.54 7.44 4.99
C ILE A 101 0.80 7.56 3.64
N ILE A 102 1.19 6.76 2.65
CA ILE A 102 0.55 6.77 1.33
C ILE A 102 -0.94 6.44 1.47
N ASN A 103 -1.27 5.39 2.23
CA ASN A 103 -2.66 5.00 2.46
C ASN A 103 -3.51 6.08 3.14
N GLU A 104 -2.92 6.83 4.06
CA GLU A 104 -3.63 7.90 4.80
C GLU A 104 -3.70 9.22 4.01
N SER A 105 -2.75 9.45 3.10
CA SER A 105 -2.63 10.73 2.38
C SER A 105 -3.43 10.78 1.09
N ILE A 106 -3.87 9.62 0.55
CA ILE A 106 -4.63 9.55 -0.69
C ILE A 106 -6.11 9.55 -0.36
N PRO A 107 -6.84 10.64 -0.67
CA PRO A 107 -8.27 10.78 -0.26
C PRO A 107 -9.19 9.77 -0.95
N THR A 108 -8.84 9.33 -2.14
CA THR A 108 -9.47 8.22 -2.85
C THR A 108 -8.33 7.41 -3.46
N PRO A 109 -8.20 6.14 -3.10
CA PRO A 109 -7.26 5.28 -3.78
C PRO A 109 -7.79 5.06 -5.20
N ASP A 110 -7.59 6.06 -6.06
CA ASP A 110 -7.87 5.90 -7.47
C ASP A 110 -7.18 4.66 -7.99
N LEU A 111 -7.78 4.03 -8.96
CA LEU A 111 -7.41 2.87 -9.77
C LEU A 111 -5.90 2.55 -9.92
N PHE A 112 -5.01 3.33 -9.26
CA PHE A 112 -3.57 3.11 -9.30
C PHE A 112 -3.15 1.74 -8.73
N LEU A 113 -3.92 1.18 -7.78
CA LEU A 113 -3.66 -0.16 -7.25
C LEU A 113 -3.98 -1.26 -8.26
N ALA A 114 -4.94 -1.01 -9.17
CA ALA A 114 -5.24 -1.91 -10.29
C ALA A 114 -4.26 -1.78 -11.47
N LYS A 115 -3.34 -0.80 -11.42
CA LYS A 115 -2.33 -0.56 -12.44
C LYS A 115 -1.44 -1.79 -12.61
N ASN A 116 -1.09 -2.11 -13.85
CA ASN A 116 -0.25 -3.25 -14.18
C ASN A 116 -0.74 -4.59 -13.57
N ASN A 117 -2.06 -4.84 -13.57
CA ASN A 117 -2.66 -6.05 -13.00
C ASN A 117 -2.31 -6.26 -11.52
N TYR A 118 -2.47 -5.22 -10.71
CA TYR A 118 -2.20 -5.26 -9.26
C TYR A 118 -0.72 -5.53 -8.93
N GLU A 119 0.20 -4.93 -9.67
CA GLU A 119 1.65 -5.09 -9.49
C GLU A 119 2.08 -4.90 -8.02
N CYS A 120 1.53 -3.90 -7.33
CA CYS A 120 1.83 -3.66 -5.91
C CYS A 120 1.48 -4.87 -5.04
N LEU A 121 0.33 -5.50 -5.26
CA LEU A 121 -0.07 -6.70 -4.52
C LEU A 121 0.80 -7.91 -4.91
N SER A 122 1.14 -8.05 -6.19
CA SER A 122 2.05 -9.09 -6.68
C SER A 122 3.42 -9.01 -6.01
N VAL A 123 4.02 -7.83 -5.94
CA VAL A 123 5.32 -7.63 -5.27
C VAL A 123 5.21 -7.84 -3.76
N ALA A 124 4.07 -7.50 -3.15
CA ALA A 124 3.84 -7.70 -1.72
C ALA A 124 3.71 -9.18 -1.34
N LEU A 125 3.40 -10.09 -2.27
CA LEU A 125 3.38 -11.53 -2.01
C LEU A 125 4.72 -12.07 -1.49
N ASP A 126 5.84 -11.53 -1.97
CA ASP A 126 7.20 -11.94 -1.56
C ASP A 126 7.67 -11.20 -0.30
N LYS A 127 6.82 -10.35 0.30
CA LYS A 127 7.16 -9.53 1.46
C LYS A 127 6.58 -10.09 2.76
N PRO A 128 7.06 -9.62 3.94
CA PRO A 128 6.49 -10.01 5.23
C PRO A 128 4.97 -9.85 5.26
N PHE A 129 4.29 -10.74 5.98
CA PHE A 129 2.82 -10.79 6.05
C PHE A 129 2.18 -9.42 6.36
N VAL A 130 2.79 -8.64 7.25
CA VAL A 130 2.29 -7.32 7.67
C VAL A 130 2.20 -6.32 6.51
N ILE A 131 3.16 -6.38 5.57
CA ILE A 131 3.18 -5.53 4.37
C ILE A 131 2.13 -6.03 3.38
N PHE A 132 2.12 -7.34 3.13
CA PHE A 132 1.15 -7.97 2.24
C PHE A 132 -0.29 -7.67 2.68
N ASP A 133 -0.61 -7.88 3.95
CA ASP A 133 -1.94 -7.67 4.50
C ASP A 133 -2.39 -6.20 4.41
N LYS A 134 -1.48 -5.25 4.63
CA LYS A 134 -1.76 -3.82 4.45
C LYS A 134 -2.09 -3.47 2.99
N ILE A 135 -1.30 -3.97 2.03
CA ILE A 135 -1.54 -3.74 0.60
C ILE A 135 -2.83 -4.41 0.14
N LEU A 136 -3.08 -5.65 0.58
CA LEU A 136 -4.34 -6.34 0.30
C LEU A 136 -5.55 -5.54 0.84
N GLY A 137 -5.46 -5.02 2.07
CA GLY A 137 -6.51 -4.18 2.65
C GLY A 137 -6.80 -2.94 1.80
N MET A 138 -5.78 -2.29 1.25
CA MET A 138 -5.93 -1.16 0.33
C MET A 138 -6.65 -1.58 -0.96
N VAL A 139 -6.26 -2.71 -1.56
CA VAL A 139 -6.89 -3.26 -2.77
C VAL A 139 -8.35 -3.63 -2.52
N VAL A 140 -8.63 -4.34 -1.42
CA VAL A 140 -9.99 -4.73 -1.04
C VAL A 140 -10.89 -3.51 -0.86
N SER A 141 -10.39 -2.46 -0.21
CA SER A 141 -11.14 -1.21 0.00
C SER A 141 -11.53 -0.53 -1.31
N GLN A 142 -10.67 -0.62 -2.34
CA GLN A 142 -10.99 -0.09 -3.67
C GLN A 142 -12.03 -0.93 -4.43
N LEU A 143 -11.96 -2.24 -4.27
CA LEU A 143 -12.77 -3.17 -5.04
C LEU A 143 -14.13 -3.46 -4.40
N LEU A 144 -14.43 -2.90 -3.23
CA LEU A 144 -15.73 -3.11 -2.58
C LEU A 144 -16.87 -2.81 -3.58
N HIS A 145 -17.61 -3.86 -3.95
CA HIS A 145 -18.73 -3.84 -4.89
C HIS A 145 -18.40 -3.79 -6.40
N THR A 146 -17.14 -3.99 -6.81
CA THR A 146 -16.73 -3.90 -8.23
C THR A 146 -16.02 -5.14 -8.76
N ALA A 147 -16.13 -6.29 -8.07
CA ALA A 147 -15.49 -7.52 -8.52
C ALA A 147 -15.95 -7.91 -9.93
N SER A 148 -15.01 -8.10 -10.83
CA SER A 148 -15.20 -8.59 -12.19
C SER A 148 -14.45 -9.91 -12.39
N SER A 149 -14.66 -10.56 -13.52
CA SER A 149 -13.91 -11.77 -13.91
C SER A 149 -12.38 -11.56 -13.96
N LYS A 150 -11.94 -10.32 -14.12
CA LYS A 150 -10.51 -9.96 -14.06
C LYS A 150 -9.96 -10.10 -12.64
N GLU A 151 -10.67 -9.57 -11.65
CA GLU A 151 -10.29 -9.66 -10.25
C GLU A 151 -10.31 -11.10 -9.75
N GLU A 152 -11.32 -11.87 -10.14
CA GLU A 152 -11.41 -13.30 -9.86
C GLU A 152 -10.16 -14.05 -10.32
N ARG A 153 -9.77 -13.86 -11.58
CA ARG A 153 -8.57 -14.47 -12.14
C ARG A 153 -7.30 -14.07 -11.39
N ILE A 154 -7.17 -12.80 -11.00
CA ILE A 154 -5.99 -12.28 -10.30
C ILE A 154 -5.91 -12.87 -8.89
N PHE A 155 -7.01 -12.88 -8.15
CA PHE A 155 -7.06 -13.50 -6.82
C PHE A 155 -6.76 -15.00 -6.89
N GLY A 156 -7.29 -15.72 -7.90
CA GLY A 156 -6.99 -17.13 -8.14
C GLY A 156 -5.49 -17.39 -8.36
N ILE A 157 -4.83 -16.55 -9.16
CA ILE A 157 -3.36 -16.63 -9.35
C ILE A 157 -2.62 -16.43 -8.03
N PHE A 158 -2.99 -15.42 -7.24
CA PHE A 158 -2.35 -15.15 -5.96
C PHE A 158 -2.58 -16.26 -4.92
N MET A 159 -3.79 -16.82 -4.87
CA MET A 159 -4.09 -18.00 -4.04
C MET A 159 -3.23 -19.20 -4.44
N THR A 160 -3.11 -19.46 -5.75
CA THR A 160 -2.24 -20.53 -6.28
C THR A 160 -0.79 -20.37 -5.85
N ILE A 161 -0.25 -19.15 -5.96
CA ILE A 161 1.13 -18.84 -5.52
C ILE A 161 1.28 -19.05 -4.01
N CYS A 162 0.32 -18.58 -3.21
CA CYS A 162 0.35 -18.79 -1.75
C CYS A 162 0.32 -20.27 -1.37
N ILE A 163 -0.44 -21.09 -2.09
CA ILE A 163 -0.50 -22.55 -1.85
C ILE A 163 0.85 -23.19 -2.18
N ILE A 164 1.43 -22.90 -3.35
CA ILE A 164 2.73 -23.44 -3.76
C ILE A 164 3.83 -23.05 -2.77
N ASN A 165 3.83 -21.82 -2.28
CA ASN A 165 4.84 -21.29 -1.35
C ASN A 165 4.52 -21.58 0.12
N ARG A 166 3.41 -22.27 0.43
CA ARG A 166 2.93 -22.55 1.79
C ARG A 166 2.70 -21.29 2.65
N GLU A 167 2.32 -20.19 2.02
CA GLU A 167 2.05 -18.90 2.66
C GLU A 167 0.61 -18.86 3.20
N ILE A 168 0.31 -19.73 4.18
CA ILE A 168 -1.05 -20.00 4.66
C ILE A 168 -1.74 -18.78 5.26
N ASN A 169 -1.00 -17.87 5.92
CA ASN A 169 -1.56 -16.64 6.46
C ASN A 169 -2.00 -15.69 5.34
N LYS A 170 -1.18 -15.55 4.29
CA LYS A 170 -1.52 -14.72 3.11
C LYS A 170 -2.71 -15.31 2.35
N LEU A 171 -2.76 -16.64 2.22
CA LEU A 171 -3.90 -17.33 1.63
C LEU A 171 -5.20 -17.04 2.39
N ALA A 172 -5.17 -17.10 3.73
CA ALA A 172 -6.32 -16.77 4.56
C ALA A 172 -6.80 -15.33 4.38
N SER A 173 -5.86 -14.37 4.33
CA SER A 173 -6.17 -12.96 4.05
C SER A 173 -6.75 -12.78 2.65
N LEU A 174 -6.23 -13.47 1.61
CA LEU A 174 -6.79 -13.43 0.24
C LEU A 174 -8.24 -13.94 0.20
N CYS A 175 -8.53 -15.09 0.82
CA CYS A 175 -9.89 -15.61 0.88
C CYS A 175 -10.84 -14.66 1.60
N THR A 176 -10.40 -14.09 2.74
CA THR A 176 -11.20 -13.13 3.50
C THR A 176 -11.41 -11.82 2.72
N GLY A 177 -10.37 -11.32 2.06
CA GLY A 177 -10.44 -10.13 1.23
C GLY A 177 -11.36 -10.32 0.02
N TYR A 178 -11.25 -11.45 -0.66
CA TYR A 178 -12.11 -11.76 -1.81
C TYR A 178 -13.57 -11.95 -1.40
N LEU A 179 -13.82 -12.58 -0.24
CA LEU A 179 -15.16 -12.64 0.35
C LEU A 179 -15.73 -11.25 0.65
N ALA A 180 -14.93 -10.34 1.16
CA ALA A 180 -15.35 -8.97 1.44
C ALA A 180 -15.77 -8.22 0.16
N ILE A 181 -15.09 -8.49 -0.95
CA ILE A 181 -15.38 -7.90 -2.27
C ILE A 181 -16.64 -8.49 -2.87
N THR A 182 -16.74 -9.83 -2.91
CA THR A 182 -17.81 -10.54 -3.63
C THR A 182 -19.07 -10.74 -2.81
N ARG A 183 -18.93 -10.88 -1.50
CA ARG A 183 -19.97 -11.30 -0.55
C ARG A 183 -20.58 -12.67 -0.89
N ASP A 184 -19.84 -13.48 -1.62
CA ASP A 184 -20.28 -14.81 -2.08
C ASP A 184 -19.27 -15.87 -1.59
N GLU A 185 -19.67 -16.64 -0.59
CA GLU A 185 -18.85 -17.69 -0.01
C GLU A 185 -18.66 -18.87 -0.96
N VAL A 186 -19.65 -19.16 -1.81
CA VAL A 186 -19.57 -20.23 -2.81
C VAL A 186 -18.51 -19.91 -3.84
N LEU A 187 -18.52 -18.67 -4.33
CA LEU A 187 -17.51 -18.20 -5.30
C LEU A 187 -16.09 -18.24 -4.72
N VAL A 188 -15.91 -17.86 -3.45
CA VAL A 188 -14.59 -17.96 -2.79
C VAL A 188 -14.14 -19.42 -2.67
N LYS A 189 -15.07 -20.33 -2.33
CA LYS A 189 -14.80 -21.75 -2.23
C LYS A 189 -14.40 -22.35 -3.57
N ASP A 190 -15.13 -22.03 -4.63
CA ASP A 190 -14.84 -22.53 -5.97
C ASP A 190 -13.47 -22.02 -6.44
N LEU A 191 -13.19 -20.73 -6.29
CA LEU A 191 -11.90 -20.15 -6.64
C LEU A 191 -10.74 -20.77 -5.85
N MET A 192 -10.94 -21.03 -4.56
CA MET A 192 -9.93 -21.67 -3.70
C MET A 192 -9.64 -23.11 -4.16
N ASN A 193 -10.69 -23.89 -4.50
CA ASN A 193 -10.53 -25.26 -4.99
C ASN A 193 -9.83 -25.28 -6.35
N GLU A 194 -10.21 -24.43 -7.30
CA GLU A 194 -9.53 -24.30 -8.58
C GLU A 194 -8.05 -23.93 -8.41
N SER A 195 -7.76 -22.97 -7.53
CA SER A 195 -6.39 -22.56 -7.20
C SER A 195 -5.57 -23.70 -6.61
N ALA A 196 -6.15 -24.49 -5.72
CA ALA A 196 -5.52 -25.67 -5.13
C ALA A 196 -5.24 -26.75 -6.19
N MET A 197 -6.22 -27.04 -7.06
CA MET A 197 -6.04 -28.01 -8.15
C MET A 197 -4.89 -27.61 -9.09
N VAL A 198 -4.77 -26.33 -9.40
CA VAL A 198 -3.66 -25.82 -10.22
C VAL A 198 -2.34 -25.94 -9.46
N ALA A 199 -2.29 -25.51 -8.20
CA ALA A 199 -1.08 -25.55 -7.38
C ALA A 199 -0.53 -26.98 -7.23
N PHE A 200 -1.40 -27.96 -6.98
CA PHE A 200 -1.02 -29.36 -6.76
C PHE A 200 -0.36 -30.02 -7.97
N GLN A 201 -0.58 -29.48 -9.18
CA GLN A 201 0.12 -29.97 -10.39
C GLN A 201 1.63 -29.67 -10.36
N TYR A 202 2.06 -28.71 -9.55
CA TYR A 202 3.45 -28.27 -9.43
C TYR A 202 4.13 -28.68 -8.12
N MET A 203 3.46 -29.48 -7.28
CA MET A 203 3.92 -29.84 -5.96
C MET A 203 4.17 -31.34 -5.83
N SER A 204 5.08 -31.74 -4.94
CA SER A 204 5.24 -33.14 -4.56
C SER A 204 4.05 -33.62 -3.71
N THR A 205 3.82 -34.95 -3.67
CA THR A 205 2.76 -35.53 -2.81
C THR A 205 2.97 -35.18 -1.34
N GLU A 206 4.20 -35.10 -0.86
CA GLU A 206 4.53 -34.74 0.51
C GLU A 206 4.17 -33.27 0.78
N ASP A 207 4.50 -32.34 -0.13
CA ASP A 207 4.16 -30.94 -0.01
C ASP A 207 2.65 -30.72 -0.04
N ILE A 208 1.92 -31.43 -0.90
CA ILE A 208 0.46 -31.39 -0.95
C ILE A 208 -0.13 -31.80 0.39
N ASN A 209 0.30 -32.93 0.98
CA ASN A 209 -0.20 -33.39 2.26
C ASN A 209 0.06 -32.38 3.38
N ASN A 210 1.25 -31.78 3.39
CA ASN A 210 1.62 -30.75 4.35
C ASN A 210 0.74 -29.49 4.22
N VAL A 211 0.56 -28.99 3.01
CA VAL A 211 -0.28 -27.82 2.73
C VAL A 211 -1.74 -28.08 3.08
N VAL A 212 -2.30 -29.24 2.71
CA VAL A 212 -3.68 -29.60 3.06
C VAL A 212 -3.85 -29.69 4.57
N SER A 213 -2.87 -30.24 5.29
CA SER A 213 -2.86 -30.26 6.76
C SER A 213 -2.84 -28.85 7.34
N ASP A 214 -1.98 -27.98 6.81
CA ASP A 214 -1.87 -26.58 7.25
C ASP A 214 -3.17 -25.81 7.01
N ILE A 215 -3.79 -25.97 5.84
CA ILE A 215 -5.09 -25.37 5.50
C ILE A 215 -6.19 -25.87 6.43
N ASN A 216 -6.27 -27.17 6.67
CA ASN A 216 -7.29 -27.77 7.53
C ASN A 216 -7.13 -27.37 9.01
N SER A 217 -5.91 -27.06 9.44
CA SER A 217 -5.64 -26.54 10.79
C SER A 217 -6.18 -25.12 11.01
N ARG A 218 -6.50 -24.37 9.94
CA ARG A 218 -7.00 -22.99 9.99
C ARG A 218 -8.51 -22.95 9.82
N THR A 219 -9.23 -22.60 10.87
CA THR A 219 -10.71 -22.53 10.88
C THR A 219 -11.28 -21.68 9.74
N VAL A 220 -10.59 -20.62 9.33
CA VAL A 220 -11.02 -19.75 8.21
C VAL A 220 -10.91 -20.48 6.88
N LEU A 221 -9.85 -21.26 6.66
CA LEU A 221 -9.57 -21.90 5.37
C LEU A 221 -10.23 -23.26 5.22
N SER A 222 -10.38 -24.02 6.31
CA SER A 222 -10.93 -25.38 6.29
C SER A 222 -12.35 -25.46 5.72
N ARG A 223 -13.11 -24.35 5.77
CA ARG A 223 -14.45 -24.26 5.18
C ARG A 223 -14.45 -24.08 3.66
N TYR A 224 -13.34 -23.60 3.11
CA TYR A 224 -13.24 -23.35 1.66
C TYR A 224 -12.61 -24.51 0.89
N LEU A 225 -11.81 -25.36 1.55
CA LEU A 225 -11.27 -26.54 0.90
C LEU A 225 -12.28 -27.69 1.01
N SER A 226 -12.88 -28.08 -0.08
CA SER A 226 -13.74 -29.27 -0.13
C SER A 226 -12.86 -30.52 0.02
N ASN A 227 -13.37 -31.55 0.73
CA ASN A 227 -12.71 -32.85 0.91
C ASN A 227 -12.07 -33.32 -0.41
N MET A 228 -10.78 -33.03 -0.60
CA MET A 228 -9.95 -33.61 -1.65
C MET A 228 -9.29 -34.89 -1.13
#